data_e1c492c0cd0886c18255a3e9d0ce30dd
#
_entry.id   e1c492c0cd0886c18255a3e9d0ce30dd
#
_cell.length_a   1.000
_cell.length_b   1.000
_cell.length_c   1.000
_cell.angle_alpha   90.00
_cell.angle_beta   90.00
_cell.angle_gamma   90.00
#
_symmetry.space_group_name_H-M   'P 1'
#
loop_
_entity.id
_entity.type
_entity.pdbx_description
1 polymer ?
#
loop_
_entity_poly.entity_id
_entity_poly.type
_entity_poly.pdbx_seq_one_letter_code
_entity_poly.pdbx_strand_id
1 'polypeptide(L)'
;EMMMVDFLKKQGYLFICLGLLALLVVALFWALSIGTVKLPLVNIYNTVVEQLFSGQPIEGVDRGPVHDIVWLLRLPRLVLAALVGMGLSVCGVIMQAVVKNPLADPYILGISSGASLGATAAILLGIGVALGENFVGIAAFIGAFAMSLGVLFISNLGGRSNSVKLLLAGMALSAVCGAFSSFIVYFANNKEGMQTIAYWMMGSFAGAKWETLAVIGPIVVLAVMFFWTQSRMLNLMLLGDESALTLGTDLHIYRQIYLLVSSLIVGFVVYAAGMVGFVGLVVPHVIRMLVGTDHKKLIPVSALTGAVFLVIADGLCRVIIPRTELPIGILISLIGAPCFVYLMIKKTYGFGGN
;
A
#
# COMPACT_ATOMS: atom_id res chain seq x y z
N GLU A 1 25.37 -11.70 30.45
CA GLU A 1 24.00 -11.13 30.54
C GLU A 1 23.63 -10.35 29.27
N MET A 2 24.43 -9.41 28.79
CA MET A 2 24.14 -8.60 27.59
C MET A 2 23.94 -9.46 26.33
N MET A 3 24.75 -10.51 26.12
CA MET A 3 24.66 -11.45 25.00
C MET A 3 23.39 -12.31 25.04
N MET A 4 22.92 -12.67 26.23
CA MET A 4 21.69 -13.43 26.45
C MET A 4 20.43 -12.57 26.22
N VAL A 5 20.47 -11.29 26.62
CA VAL A 5 19.39 -10.32 26.35
C VAL A 5 19.28 -10.01 24.86
N ASP A 6 20.39 -9.88 24.15
CA ASP A 6 20.38 -9.70 22.69
C ASP A 6 19.92 -10.94 21.94
N PHE A 7 20.24 -12.12 22.44
CA PHE A 7 19.76 -13.39 21.88
C PHE A 7 18.24 -13.53 22.08
N LEU A 8 17.72 -13.21 23.26
CA LEU A 8 16.28 -13.21 23.54
C LEU A 8 15.53 -12.14 22.75
N LYS A 9 16.09 -10.95 22.56
CA LYS A 9 15.52 -9.90 21.68
C LYS A 9 15.53 -10.32 20.20
N LYS A 10 16.54 -11.05 19.75
CA LYS A 10 16.64 -11.56 18.39
C LYS A 10 15.67 -12.71 18.14
N GLN A 11 15.49 -13.60 19.11
CA GLN A 11 14.49 -14.66 19.04
C GLN A 11 13.06 -14.10 19.10
N GLY A 12 12.79 -13.11 19.96
CA GLY A 12 11.48 -12.46 20.06
C GLY A 12 11.03 -11.86 18.72
N TYR A 13 11.95 -11.25 17.97
CA TYR A 13 11.65 -10.74 16.63
C TYR A 13 11.27 -11.85 15.61
N LEU A 14 12.00 -12.97 15.61
CA LEU A 14 11.69 -14.10 14.75
C LEU A 14 10.31 -14.69 15.09
N PHE A 15 9.98 -14.84 16.36
CA PHE A 15 8.67 -15.30 16.81
C PHE A 15 7.54 -14.35 16.38
N ILE A 16 7.76 -13.04 16.41
CA ILE A 16 6.78 -12.07 15.91
C ILE A 16 6.53 -12.28 14.40
N CYS A 17 7.59 -12.39 13.61
CA CYS A 17 7.46 -12.63 12.17
C CYS A 17 6.78 -13.96 11.84
N LEU A 18 7.15 -15.03 12.52
CA LEU A 18 6.52 -16.35 12.34
C LEU A 18 5.05 -16.33 12.78
N GLY A 19 4.74 -15.66 13.90
CA GLY A 19 3.37 -15.48 14.37
C GLY A 19 2.51 -14.68 13.40
N LEU A 20 3.05 -13.61 12.81
CA LEU A 20 2.35 -12.83 11.80
C LEU A 20 2.17 -13.62 10.49
N LEU A 21 3.14 -14.42 10.09
CA LEU A 21 3.01 -15.29 8.94
C LEU A 21 1.92 -16.35 9.14
N ALA A 22 1.91 -16.99 10.32
CA ALA A 22 0.85 -17.94 10.70
C ALA A 22 -0.52 -17.26 10.73
N LEU A 23 -0.60 -16.03 11.30
CA LEU A 23 -1.82 -15.23 11.31
C LEU A 23 -2.29 -14.86 9.91
N LEU A 24 -1.36 -14.55 9.00
CA LEU A 24 -1.69 -14.27 7.59
C LEU A 24 -2.34 -15.48 6.92
N VAL A 25 -1.78 -16.69 7.12
CA VAL A 25 -2.35 -17.93 6.60
C VAL A 25 -3.75 -18.17 7.16
N VAL A 26 -3.92 -18.02 8.47
CA VAL A 26 -5.23 -18.17 9.12
C VAL A 26 -6.24 -17.12 8.60
N ALA A 27 -5.81 -15.86 8.46
CA ALA A 27 -6.65 -14.79 7.94
C ALA A 27 -7.07 -15.06 6.48
N LEU A 28 -6.17 -15.60 5.65
CA LEU A 28 -6.49 -15.97 4.26
C LEU A 28 -7.55 -17.06 4.21
N PHE A 29 -7.39 -18.16 4.97
CA PHE A 29 -8.39 -19.22 5.02
C PHE A 29 -9.73 -18.74 5.58
N TRP A 30 -9.71 -17.93 6.64
CA TRP A 30 -10.91 -17.29 7.17
C TRP A 30 -11.60 -16.43 6.13
N ALA A 31 -10.86 -15.54 5.46
CA ALA A 31 -11.41 -14.64 4.46
C ALA A 31 -11.89 -15.38 3.20
N LEU A 32 -11.29 -16.52 2.82
CA LEU A 32 -11.78 -17.39 1.75
C LEU A 32 -13.11 -18.05 2.11
N SER A 33 -13.34 -18.39 3.39
CA SER A 33 -14.56 -19.07 3.83
C SER A 33 -15.80 -18.18 3.90
N ILE A 34 -15.59 -16.86 4.09
CA ILE A 34 -16.66 -15.89 4.30
C ILE A 34 -16.99 -15.10 3.02
N GLY A 35 -18.23 -14.66 2.93
CA GLY A 35 -18.75 -13.86 1.82
C GLY A 35 -20.22 -14.13 1.60
N THR A 36 -20.78 -13.70 0.46
CA THR A 36 -22.18 -13.94 0.07
C THR A 36 -22.54 -15.42 0.04
N VAL A 37 -21.58 -16.28 -0.33
CA VAL A 37 -21.68 -17.74 -0.26
C VAL A 37 -20.65 -18.23 0.77
N LYS A 38 -21.13 -18.93 1.81
CA LYS A 38 -20.25 -19.56 2.80
C LYS A 38 -19.72 -20.87 2.25
N LEU A 39 -18.41 -21.04 2.25
CA LEU A 39 -17.75 -22.24 1.76
C LEU A 39 -17.10 -23.01 2.93
N PRO A 40 -17.27 -24.34 2.99
CA PRO A 40 -16.56 -25.17 3.97
C PRO A 40 -15.05 -25.09 3.79
N LEU A 41 -14.31 -25.02 4.87
CA LEU A 41 -12.84 -24.95 4.86
C LEU A 41 -12.20 -26.14 4.12
N VAL A 42 -12.82 -27.32 4.19
CA VAL A 42 -12.34 -28.54 3.49
C VAL A 42 -12.35 -28.33 1.97
N ASN A 43 -13.42 -27.74 1.44
CA ASN A 43 -13.54 -27.49 -0.01
C ASN A 43 -12.51 -26.45 -0.47
N ILE A 44 -12.27 -25.41 0.35
CA ILE A 44 -11.25 -24.40 0.07
C ILE A 44 -9.86 -25.04 0.06
N TYR A 45 -9.54 -25.81 1.09
CA TYR A 45 -8.27 -26.51 1.21
C TYR A 45 -8.02 -27.43 0.00
N ASN A 46 -9.00 -28.29 -0.34
CA ASN A 46 -8.90 -29.19 -1.49
C ASN A 46 -8.67 -28.42 -2.80
N THR A 47 -9.45 -27.35 -3.04
CA THR A 47 -9.30 -26.55 -4.26
C THR A 47 -7.90 -25.91 -4.35
N VAL A 48 -7.39 -25.35 -3.25
CA VAL A 48 -6.07 -24.70 -3.23
C VAL A 48 -4.96 -25.73 -3.41
N VAL A 49 -5.05 -26.88 -2.73
CA VAL A 49 -4.04 -27.94 -2.82
C VAL A 49 -4.03 -28.58 -4.21
N GLU A 50 -5.18 -28.92 -4.76
CA GLU A 50 -5.28 -29.46 -6.12
C GLU A 50 -4.67 -28.51 -7.14
N GLN A 51 -4.96 -27.22 -7.04
CA GLN A 51 -4.47 -26.25 -8.01
C GLN A 51 -2.96 -26.01 -7.89
N LEU A 52 -2.40 -26.05 -6.69
CA LEU A 52 -0.96 -25.86 -6.47
C LEU A 52 -0.12 -27.09 -6.84
N PHE A 53 -0.64 -28.29 -6.63
CA PHE A 53 0.14 -29.53 -6.77
C PHE A 53 -0.21 -30.36 -8.01
N SER A 54 -1.39 -30.19 -8.63
CA SER A 54 -1.78 -30.94 -9.83
C SER A 54 -1.13 -30.43 -11.14
N GLY A 55 -0.39 -29.34 -11.10
CA GLY A 55 0.61 -28.94 -12.12
C GLY A 55 0.13 -28.69 -13.56
N GLN A 56 -1.15 -28.90 -13.88
CA GLN A 56 -1.69 -28.59 -15.20
C GLN A 56 -3.12 -28.02 -15.10
N PRO A 57 -3.43 -26.93 -15.83
CA PRO A 57 -4.82 -26.60 -16.12
C PRO A 57 -5.36 -27.75 -16.98
N ILE A 58 -6.20 -28.58 -16.44
CA ILE A 58 -6.94 -29.57 -17.21
C ILE A 58 -7.97 -28.77 -18.02
N GLU A 59 -7.61 -28.43 -19.27
CA GLU A 59 -8.53 -27.80 -20.20
C GLU A 59 -9.76 -28.69 -20.37
N GLY A 60 -10.95 -28.14 -20.10
CA GLY A 60 -12.23 -28.79 -20.33
C GLY A 60 -12.84 -29.56 -19.17
N VAL A 61 -12.24 -29.56 -17.97
CA VAL A 61 -12.92 -30.05 -16.77
C VAL A 61 -13.65 -28.89 -16.14
N ASP A 62 -14.98 -28.98 -16.12
CA ASP A 62 -15.83 -28.08 -15.34
C ASP A 62 -15.55 -28.33 -13.85
N ARG A 63 -14.68 -27.48 -13.28
CA ARG A 63 -14.21 -27.61 -11.90
C ARG A 63 -15.27 -27.22 -10.88
N GLY A 64 -16.45 -26.83 -11.36
CA GLY A 64 -17.61 -26.45 -10.56
C GLY A 64 -17.52 -25.07 -9.91
N PRO A 65 -18.66 -24.56 -9.41
CA PRO A 65 -18.78 -23.19 -8.88
C PRO A 65 -17.86 -22.89 -7.68
N VAL A 66 -17.50 -23.90 -6.89
CA VAL A 66 -16.63 -23.72 -5.71
C VAL A 66 -15.20 -23.37 -6.14
N HIS A 67 -14.69 -24.05 -7.17
CA HIS A 67 -13.38 -23.76 -7.74
C HIS A 67 -13.31 -22.32 -8.26
N ASP A 68 -14.30 -21.91 -9.04
CA ASP A 68 -14.32 -20.57 -9.65
C ASP A 68 -14.40 -19.47 -8.58
N ILE A 69 -15.23 -19.66 -7.56
CA ILE A 69 -15.33 -18.72 -6.44
C ILE A 69 -14.03 -18.63 -5.68
N VAL A 70 -13.35 -19.74 -5.39
CA VAL A 70 -12.11 -19.75 -4.60
C VAL A 70 -10.94 -19.27 -5.43
N TRP A 71 -10.70 -19.86 -6.59
CA TRP A 71 -9.47 -19.68 -7.36
C TRP A 71 -9.49 -18.46 -8.28
N LEU A 72 -10.63 -18.15 -8.90
CA LEU A 72 -10.73 -17.04 -9.85
C LEU A 72 -11.19 -15.72 -9.23
N LEU A 73 -11.98 -15.77 -8.13
CA LEU A 73 -12.54 -14.56 -7.53
C LEU A 73 -11.89 -14.21 -6.18
N ARG A 74 -11.95 -15.13 -5.19
CA ARG A 74 -11.55 -14.78 -3.81
C ARG A 74 -10.05 -14.79 -3.60
N LEU A 75 -9.34 -15.78 -4.08
CA LEU A 75 -7.90 -15.90 -3.83
C LEU A 75 -7.09 -14.77 -4.49
N PRO A 76 -7.29 -14.42 -5.77
CA PRO A 76 -6.60 -13.29 -6.38
C PRO A 76 -6.86 -11.98 -5.62
N ARG A 77 -8.11 -11.75 -5.21
CA ARG A 77 -8.52 -10.59 -4.42
C ARG A 77 -7.77 -10.49 -3.08
N LEU A 78 -7.65 -11.60 -2.35
CA LEU A 78 -6.95 -11.64 -1.06
C LEU A 78 -5.43 -11.55 -1.21
N VAL A 79 -4.87 -12.13 -2.28
CA VAL A 79 -3.46 -11.95 -2.62
C VAL A 79 -3.17 -10.49 -2.95
N LEU A 80 -4.04 -9.83 -3.73
CA LEU A 80 -3.92 -8.40 -3.98
C LEU A 80 -4.00 -7.59 -2.69
N ALA A 81 -4.96 -7.89 -1.81
CA ALA A 81 -5.08 -7.22 -0.51
C ALA A 81 -3.80 -7.35 0.32
N ALA A 82 -3.20 -8.55 0.38
CA ALA A 82 -1.93 -8.79 1.07
C ALA A 82 -0.78 -7.97 0.46
N LEU A 83 -0.64 -7.98 -0.87
CA LEU A 83 0.40 -7.21 -1.58
C LEU A 83 0.24 -5.70 -1.39
N VAL A 84 -0.98 -5.19 -1.46
CA VAL A 84 -1.28 -3.77 -1.23
C VAL A 84 -0.97 -3.38 0.22
N GLY A 85 -1.38 -4.20 1.18
CA GLY A 85 -1.09 -3.97 2.59
C GLY A 85 0.41 -3.97 2.90
N MET A 86 1.14 -4.93 2.34
CA MET A 86 2.59 -5.01 2.41
C MET A 86 3.26 -3.78 1.79
N GLY A 87 2.90 -3.45 0.57
CA GLY A 87 3.50 -2.34 -0.18
C GLY A 87 3.25 -0.99 0.48
N LEU A 88 2.00 -0.66 0.81
CA LEU A 88 1.64 0.61 1.45
C LEU A 88 2.27 0.77 2.84
N SER A 89 2.29 -0.29 3.65
CA SER A 89 2.90 -0.24 4.98
C SER A 89 4.40 0.03 4.90
N VAL A 90 5.11 -0.63 3.99
CA VAL A 90 6.55 -0.40 3.79
C VAL A 90 6.79 1.00 3.21
N CYS A 91 6.03 1.42 2.20
CA CYS A 91 6.13 2.80 1.69
C CYS A 91 5.88 3.83 2.80
N GLY A 92 4.97 3.57 3.73
CA GLY A 92 4.76 4.40 4.91
C GLY A 92 5.99 4.51 5.79
N VAL A 93 6.63 3.37 6.11
CA VAL A 93 7.91 3.35 6.85
C VAL A 93 8.96 4.22 6.16
N ILE A 94 9.11 4.08 4.84
CA ILE A 94 10.09 4.81 4.04
C ILE A 94 9.78 6.31 4.02
N MET A 95 8.52 6.68 3.75
CA MET A 95 8.13 8.09 3.72
C MET A 95 8.35 8.78 5.05
N GLN A 96 8.01 8.12 6.15
CA GLN A 96 8.24 8.65 7.49
C GLN A 96 9.73 8.89 7.77
N ALA A 97 10.63 8.03 7.29
CA ALA A 97 12.07 8.22 7.41
C ALA A 97 12.58 9.33 6.49
N VAL A 98 12.18 9.35 5.23
CA VAL A 98 12.61 10.33 4.21
C VAL A 98 12.20 11.76 4.57
N VAL A 99 10.95 11.94 5.04
CA VAL A 99 10.41 13.25 5.40
C VAL A 99 10.69 13.60 6.87
N LYS A 100 11.24 12.67 7.65
CA LYS A 100 11.47 12.81 9.11
C LYS A 100 10.19 13.18 9.88
N ASN A 101 9.09 12.63 9.48
CA ASN A 101 7.80 12.86 10.11
C ASN A 101 7.09 11.52 10.34
N PRO A 102 6.85 11.10 11.59
CA PRO A 102 6.17 9.84 11.89
C PRO A 102 4.71 9.81 11.44
N LEU A 103 4.16 10.93 11.02
CA LEU A 103 2.81 11.09 10.49
C LEU A 103 2.76 11.12 8.96
N ALA A 104 3.89 10.91 8.28
CA ALA A 104 3.91 10.87 6.83
C ALA A 104 3.22 9.61 6.30
N ASP A 105 2.34 9.81 5.34
CA ASP A 105 1.65 8.77 4.57
C ASP A 105 2.34 8.60 3.20
N PRO A 106 2.30 7.44 2.56
CA PRO A 106 2.83 7.26 1.20
C PRO A 106 2.30 8.24 0.15
N TYR A 107 1.11 8.77 0.38
CA TYR A 107 0.47 9.75 -0.51
C TYR A 107 0.81 11.22 -0.21
N ILE A 108 1.54 11.51 0.87
CA ILE A 108 1.79 12.89 1.36
C ILE A 108 2.48 13.80 0.33
N LEU A 109 3.24 13.23 -0.59
CA LEU A 109 3.90 13.96 -1.66
C LEU A 109 2.99 14.24 -2.87
N GLY A 110 1.67 14.14 -2.69
CA GLY A 110 0.70 14.44 -3.74
C GLY A 110 0.51 13.32 -4.77
N ILE A 111 1.07 12.14 -4.54
CA ILE A 111 0.94 10.98 -5.43
C ILE A 111 -0.54 10.65 -5.66
N SER A 112 -1.37 10.74 -4.61
CA SER A 112 -2.81 10.55 -4.71
C SER A 112 -3.50 11.57 -5.61
N SER A 113 -3.07 12.83 -5.57
CA SER A 113 -3.66 13.89 -6.40
C SER A 113 -3.33 13.68 -7.87
N GLY A 114 -2.11 13.23 -8.18
CA GLY A 114 -1.72 12.84 -9.54
C GLY A 114 -2.51 11.63 -10.04
N ALA A 115 -2.66 10.61 -9.20
CA ALA A 115 -3.46 9.43 -9.52
C ALA A 115 -4.93 9.79 -9.77
N SER A 116 -5.51 10.63 -8.91
CA SER A 116 -6.89 11.12 -9.05
C SER A 116 -7.09 11.92 -10.32
N LEU A 117 -6.14 12.79 -10.67
CA LEU A 117 -6.19 13.55 -11.94
C LEU A 117 -6.13 12.60 -13.15
N GLY A 118 -5.23 11.62 -13.14
CA GLY A 118 -5.13 10.62 -14.19
C GLY A 118 -6.43 9.81 -14.35
N ALA A 119 -6.99 9.32 -13.27
CA ALA A 119 -8.27 8.60 -13.27
C ALA A 119 -9.43 9.48 -13.75
N THR A 120 -9.50 10.73 -13.28
CA THR A 120 -10.52 11.70 -13.68
C THR A 120 -10.46 11.99 -15.20
N ALA A 121 -9.27 12.21 -15.74
CA ALA A 121 -9.06 12.41 -17.16
C ALA A 121 -9.44 11.16 -17.98
N ALA A 122 -9.10 9.98 -17.51
CA ALA A 122 -9.46 8.72 -18.15
C ALA A 122 -10.97 8.52 -18.18
N ILE A 123 -11.65 8.67 -17.03
CA ILE A 123 -13.08 8.38 -16.89
C ILE A 123 -13.94 9.41 -17.64
N LEU A 124 -13.62 10.71 -17.51
CA LEU A 124 -14.46 11.77 -18.07
C LEU A 124 -14.10 12.17 -19.50
N LEU A 125 -12.83 12.10 -19.87
CA LEU A 125 -12.36 12.49 -21.20
C LEU A 125 -12.05 11.29 -22.09
N GLY A 126 -12.10 10.05 -21.57
CA GLY A 126 -11.78 8.84 -22.31
C GLY A 126 -10.29 8.71 -22.65
N ILE A 127 -9.41 9.43 -21.95
CA ILE A 127 -7.97 9.37 -22.22
C ILE A 127 -7.45 7.98 -21.88
N GLY A 128 -6.83 7.33 -22.85
CA GLY A 128 -6.22 6.02 -22.66
C GLY A 128 -7.14 4.83 -22.93
N VAL A 129 -8.38 5.01 -23.39
CA VAL A 129 -9.31 3.91 -23.73
C VAL A 129 -8.67 2.89 -24.68
N ALA A 130 -7.80 3.35 -25.60
CA ALA A 130 -7.06 2.47 -26.51
C ALA A 130 -6.05 1.55 -25.82
N LEU A 131 -5.73 1.78 -24.52
CA LEU A 131 -4.81 0.97 -23.74
C LEU A 131 -5.45 -0.30 -23.14
N GLY A 132 -6.73 -0.53 -23.40
CA GLY A 132 -7.45 -1.74 -22.97
C GLY A 132 -8.35 -1.54 -21.75
N GLU A 133 -8.81 -2.66 -21.17
CA GLU A 133 -9.85 -2.66 -20.11
C GLU A 133 -9.47 -1.89 -18.84
N ASN A 134 -8.19 -1.85 -18.49
CA ASN A 134 -7.72 -1.17 -17.27
C ASN A 134 -7.09 0.20 -17.54
N PHE A 135 -7.56 0.93 -18.55
CA PHE A 135 -7.04 2.23 -18.93
C PHE A 135 -7.10 3.28 -17.80
N VAL A 136 -8.10 3.20 -16.92
CA VAL A 136 -8.22 4.08 -15.75
C VAL A 136 -7.08 3.83 -14.78
N GLY A 137 -6.76 2.57 -14.49
CA GLY A 137 -5.64 2.21 -13.64
C GLY A 137 -4.29 2.64 -14.23
N ILE A 138 -4.11 2.48 -15.55
CA ILE A 138 -2.90 2.93 -16.27
C ILE A 138 -2.76 4.46 -16.17
N ALA A 139 -3.82 5.20 -16.41
CA ALA A 139 -3.82 6.65 -16.33
C ALA A 139 -3.54 7.14 -14.90
N ALA A 140 -4.11 6.47 -13.90
CA ALA A 140 -3.85 6.75 -12.49
C ALA A 140 -2.39 6.46 -12.11
N PHE A 141 -1.83 5.34 -12.56
CA PHE A 141 -0.41 5.02 -12.39
C PHE A 141 0.49 6.10 -12.99
N ILE A 142 0.24 6.48 -14.25
CA ILE A 142 1.01 7.52 -14.94
C ILE A 142 0.91 8.84 -14.18
N GLY A 143 -0.29 9.24 -13.74
CA GLY A 143 -0.51 10.44 -12.96
C GLY A 143 0.23 10.43 -11.62
N ALA A 144 0.20 9.31 -10.89
CA ALA A 144 0.91 9.11 -9.64
C ALA A 144 2.44 9.24 -9.83
N PHE A 145 2.96 8.56 -10.84
CA PHE A 145 4.40 8.54 -11.11
C PHE A 145 4.91 9.89 -11.64
N ALA A 146 4.16 10.53 -12.57
CA ALA A 146 4.46 11.88 -13.06
C ALA A 146 4.46 12.91 -11.92
N MET A 147 3.55 12.78 -10.98
CA MET A 147 3.51 13.61 -9.77
C MET A 147 4.78 13.47 -8.95
N SER A 148 5.26 12.25 -8.72
CA SER A 148 6.50 12.00 -7.98
C SER A 148 7.73 12.60 -8.69
N LEU A 149 7.80 12.44 -10.01
CA LEU A 149 8.87 13.07 -10.81
C LEU A 149 8.80 14.61 -10.72
N GLY A 150 7.60 15.18 -10.80
CA GLY A 150 7.37 16.62 -10.66
C GLY A 150 7.82 17.15 -9.29
N VAL A 151 7.48 16.44 -8.21
CA VAL A 151 7.91 16.79 -6.84
C VAL A 151 9.44 16.74 -6.73
N LEU A 152 10.07 15.68 -7.24
CA LEU A 152 11.53 15.58 -7.24
C LEU A 152 12.17 16.69 -8.05
N PHE A 153 11.64 16.99 -9.23
CA PHE A 153 12.14 18.08 -10.07
C PHE A 153 12.07 19.44 -9.37
N ILE A 154 10.89 19.82 -8.88
CA ILE A 154 10.67 21.11 -8.21
C ILE A 154 11.48 21.21 -6.93
N SER A 155 11.55 20.16 -6.11
CA SER A 155 12.29 20.18 -4.86
C SER A 155 13.80 20.33 -5.02
N ASN A 156 14.34 20.00 -6.21
CA ASN A 156 15.76 20.18 -6.57
C ASN A 156 16.06 21.53 -7.24
N LEU A 157 15.02 22.28 -7.65
CA LEU A 157 15.24 23.64 -8.18
C LEU A 157 15.80 24.55 -7.08
N GLY A 158 16.89 25.24 -7.40
CA GLY A 158 17.57 26.14 -6.46
C GLY A 158 18.41 25.44 -5.39
N GLY A 159 18.87 24.22 -5.66
CA GLY A 159 19.81 23.47 -4.81
C GLY A 159 19.26 22.13 -4.33
N ARG A 160 19.96 21.49 -3.39
CA ARG A 160 19.60 20.15 -2.89
C ARG A 160 18.23 20.11 -2.24
N SER A 161 17.45 19.06 -2.55
CA SER A 161 16.17 18.83 -1.90
C SER A 161 16.36 18.42 -0.43
N ASN A 162 15.45 18.91 0.40
CA ASN A 162 15.28 18.49 1.78
C ASN A 162 13.83 18.14 2.06
N SER A 163 13.53 17.64 3.26
CA SER A 163 12.17 17.22 3.64
C SER A 163 11.13 18.32 3.47
N VAL A 164 11.48 19.58 3.80
CA VAL A 164 10.55 20.72 3.69
C VAL A 164 10.25 21.05 2.23
N LYS A 165 11.28 21.11 1.37
CA LYS A 165 11.10 21.35 -0.08
C LYS A 165 10.23 20.27 -0.73
N LEU A 166 10.44 19.01 -0.36
CA LEU A 166 9.63 17.89 -0.86
C LEU A 166 8.15 18.05 -0.49
N LEU A 167 7.88 18.36 0.78
CA LEU A 167 6.50 18.58 1.26
C LEU A 167 5.84 19.76 0.57
N LEU A 168 6.53 20.90 0.47
CA LEU A 168 5.99 22.10 -0.17
C LEU A 168 5.74 21.87 -1.67
N ALA A 169 6.65 21.21 -2.38
CA ALA A 169 6.47 20.85 -3.78
C ALA A 169 5.26 19.92 -3.96
N GLY A 170 5.12 18.91 -3.08
CA GLY A 170 3.98 18.00 -3.07
C GLY A 170 2.65 18.72 -2.85
N MET A 171 2.59 19.63 -1.89
CA MET A 171 1.39 20.45 -1.62
C MET A 171 1.03 21.35 -2.79
N ALA A 172 2.00 22.04 -3.37
CA ALA A 172 1.78 22.93 -4.52
C ALA A 172 1.27 22.16 -5.75
N LEU A 173 1.92 21.06 -6.10
CA LEU A 173 1.50 20.23 -7.23
C LEU A 173 0.14 19.55 -6.96
N SER A 174 -0.16 19.16 -5.72
CA SER A 174 -1.47 18.63 -5.35
C SER A 174 -2.57 19.64 -5.59
N ALA A 175 -2.34 20.91 -5.25
CA ALA A 175 -3.31 21.98 -5.50
C ALA A 175 -3.54 22.17 -7.01
N VAL A 176 -2.47 22.11 -7.82
CA VAL A 176 -2.57 22.17 -9.29
C VAL A 176 -3.37 20.98 -9.85
N CYS A 177 -3.04 19.75 -9.43
CA CYS A 177 -3.79 18.55 -9.85
C CYS A 177 -5.26 18.62 -9.45
N GLY A 178 -5.56 19.09 -8.22
CA GLY A 178 -6.92 19.28 -7.75
C GLY A 178 -7.70 20.32 -8.58
N ALA A 179 -7.06 21.42 -8.96
CA ALA A 179 -7.66 22.44 -9.82
C ALA A 179 -7.98 21.87 -11.22
N PHE A 180 -7.04 21.13 -11.84
CA PHE A 180 -7.29 20.48 -13.13
C PHE A 180 -8.38 19.41 -13.04
N SER A 181 -8.40 18.58 -11.99
CA SER A 181 -9.46 17.60 -11.78
C SER A 181 -10.83 18.27 -11.67
N SER A 182 -10.94 19.37 -10.89
CA SER A 182 -12.17 20.14 -10.74
C SER A 182 -12.60 20.78 -12.08
N PHE A 183 -11.64 21.29 -12.86
CA PHE A 183 -11.90 21.83 -14.19
C PHE A 183 -12.48 20.78 -15.13
N ILE A 184 -11.88 19.58 -15.18
CA ILE A 184 -12.37 18.47 -16.01
C ILE A 184 -13.79 18.07 -15.59
N VAL A 185 -14.03 17.91 -14.29
CA VAL A 185 -15.35 17.55 -13.75
C VAL A 185 -16.40 18.58 -14.12
N TYR A 186 -16.08 19.87 -13.98
CA TYR A 186 -16.99 20.96 -14.29
C TYR A 186 -17.38 20.97 -15.78
N PHE A 187 -16.40 20.84 -16.70
CA PHE A 187 -16.65 20.89 -18.14
C PHE A 187 -17.27 19.60 -18.70
N ALA A 188 -16.92 18.44 -18.16
CA ALA A 188 -17.47 17.18 -18.62
C ALA A 188 -18.98 17.04 -18.37
N ASN A 189 -19.49 17.67 -17.30
CA ASN A 189 -20.90 17.65 -16.88
C ASN A 189 -21.55 16.25 -16.97
N ASN A 190 -20.79 15.22 -16.63
CA ASN A 190 -21.17 13.81 -16.74
C ASN A 190 -21.41 13.22 -15.33
N LYS A 191 -22.68 13.05 -14.94
CA LYS A 191 -23.06 12.53 -13.63
C LYS A 191 -22.60 11.08 -13.38
N GLU A 192 -22.71 10.23 -14.39
CA GLU A 192 -22.27 8.82 -14.29
C GLU A 192 -20.76 8.72 -14.13
N GLY A 193 -20.01 9.52 -14.89
CA GLY A 193 -18.56 9.60 -14.75
C GLY A 193 -18.12 10.11 -13.38
N MET A 194 -18.81 11.11 -12.82
CA MET A 194 -18.53 11.58 -11.46
C MET A 194 -18.80 10.50 -10.41
N GLN A 195 -19.87 9.73 -10.56
CA GLN A 195 -20.15 8.60 -9.67
C GLN A 195 -19.07 7.51 -9.80
N THR A 196 -18.64 7.21 -11.01
CA THR A 196 -17.54 6.25 -11.27
C THR A 196 -16.24 6.69 -10.60
N ILE A 197 -15.89 7.98 -10.69
CA ILE A 197 -14.71 8.53 -10.00
C ILE A 197 -14.85 8.36 -8.48
N ALA A 198 -16.02 8.67 -7.91
CA ALA A 198 -16.25 8.53 -6.49
C ALA A 198 -16.06 7.08 -6.02
N TYR A 199 -16.59 6.09 -6.73
CA TYR A 199 -16.37 4.68 -6.43
C TYR A 199 -14.91 4.26 -6.60
N TRP A 200 -14.25 4.71 -7.67
CA TRP A 200 -12.84 4.42 -7.89
C TRP A 200 -11.95 4.96 -6.76
N MET A 201 -12.25 6.16 -6.27
CA MET A 201 -11.53 6.76 -5.14
C MET A 201 -11.74 6.04 -3.80
N MET A 202 -12.80 5.25 -3.66
CA MET A 202 -13.04 4.44 -2.47
C MET A 202 -12.17 3.17 -2.40
N GLY A 203 -11.56 2.78 -3.51
CA GLY A 203 -10.71 1.59 -3.63
C GLY A 203 -11.47 0.27 -3.55
N SER A 204 -10.99 -0.73 -4.28
CA SER A 204 -11.57 -2.08 -4.30
C SER A 204 -10.55 -3.11 -4.74
N PHE A 205 -10.61 -4.30 -4.16
CA PHE A 205 -9.82 -5.46 -4.60
C PHE A 205 -10.63 -6.41 -5.50
N ALA A 206 -11.91 -6.13 -5.75
CA ALA A 206 -12.81 -7.02 -6.50
C ALA A 206 -12.38 -7.27 -7.96
N GLY A 207 -11.62 -6.35 -8.55
CA GLY A 207 -11.09 -6.47 -9.92
C GLY A 207 -9.78 -7.25 -10.04
N ALA A 208 -9.31 -7.91 -8.99
CA ALA A 208 -8.04 -8.65 -9.01
C ALA A 208 -8.08 -9.82 -9.99
N LYS A 209 -7.05 -9.92 -10.85
CA LYS A 209 -6.83 -11.01 -11.80
C LYS A 209 -5.44 -11.58 -11.63
N TRP A 210 -5.25 -12.88 -11.89
CA TRP A 210 -3.94 -13.52 -11.78
C TRP A 210 -2.88 -12.91 -12.70
N GLU A 211 -3.27 -12.47 -13.91
CA GLU A 211 -2.36 -11.81 -14.85
C GLU A 211 -1.78 -10.52 -14.26
N THR A 212 -2.63 -9.72 -13.61
CA THR A 212 -2.22 -8.48 -12.93
C THR A 212 -1.31 -8.79 -11.74
N LEU A 213 -1.64 -9.81 -10.96
CA LEU A 213 -0.85 -10.23 -9.80
C LEU A 213 0.52 -10.80 -10.18
N ALA A 214 0.63 -11.47 -11.34
CA ALA A 214 1.89 -11.98 -11.85
C ALA A 214 2.91 -10.87 -12.14
N VAL A 215 2.44 -9.65 -12.42
CA VAL A 215 3.29 -8.47 -12.62
C VAL A 215 3.53 -7.73 -11.30
N ILE A 216 2.47 -7.40 -10.59
CA ILE A 216 2.54 -6.56 -9.38
C ILE A 216 3.21 -7.30 -8.22
N GLY A 217 2.92 -8.59 -8.05
CA GLY A 217 3.45 -9.38 -6.95
C GLY A 217 4.98 -9.36 -6.86
N PRO A 218 5.70 -9.77 -7.91
CA PRO A 218 7.16 -9.70 -7.93
C PRO A 218 7.70 -8.29 -7.70
N ILE A 219 7.09 -7.27 -8.28
CA ILE A 219 7.53 -5.87 -8.13
C ILE A 219 7.43 -5.42 -6.67
N VAL A 220 6.29 -5.65 -6.03
CA VAL A 220 6.08 -5.27 -4.63
C VAL A 220 7.03 -6.03 -3.71
N VAL A 221 7.16 -7.35 -3.88
CA VAL A 221 8.05 -8.17 -3.06
C VAL A 221 9.50 -7.76 -3.22
N LEU A 222 9.98 -7.58 -4.46
CA LEU A 222 11.35 -7.13 -4.72
C LEU A 222 11.63 -5.74 -4.15
N ALA A 223 10.68 -4.82 -4.25
CA ALA A 223 10.82 -3.49 -3.69
C ALA A 223 10.84 -3.50 -2.15
N VAL A 224 10.03 -4.34 -1.51
CA VAL A 224 10.06 -4.54 -0.05
C VAL A 224 11.41 -5.13 0.37
N MET A 225 11.90 -6.13 -0.34
CA MET A 225 13.23 -6.71 -0.09
C MET A 225 14.34 -5.67 -0.29
N PHE A 226 14.27 -4.87 -1.35
CA PHE A 226 15.19 -3.76 -1.57
C PHE A 226 15.22 -2.82 -0.37
N PHE A 227 14.07 -2.33 0.09
CA PHE A 227 14.00 -1.43 1.25
C PHE A 227 14.54 -2.08 2.53
N TRP A 228 14.32 -3.36 2.73
CA TRP A 228 14.87 -4.08 3.86
C TRP A 228 16.41 -4.08 3.85
N THR A 229 17.04 -4.24 2.69
CA THR A 229 18.51 -4.11 2.55
C THR A 229 19.01 -2.71 2.85
N GLN A 230 18.18 -1.68 2.68
CA GLN A 230 18.49 -0.28 2.92
C GLN A 230 18.30 0.17 4.38
N SER A 231 18.03 -0.74 5.29
CA SER A 231 17.71 -0.43 6.69
C SER A 231 18.77 0.45 7.38
N ARG A 232 20.06 0.30 7.06
CA ARG A 232 21.13 1.14 7.60
C ARG A 232 21.02 2.59 7.15
N MET A 233 20.75 2.82 5.86
CA MET A 233 20.58 4.17 5.30
C MET A 233 19.32 4.83 5.85
N LEU A 234 18.25 4.08 6.01
CA LEU A 234 17.01 4.56 6.61
C LEU A 234 17.21 4.93 8.10
N ASN A 235 17.93 4.12 8.86
CA ASN A 235 18.30 4.46 10.23
C ASN A 235 19.17 5.75 10.28
N LEU A 236 20.07 5.91 9.34
CA LEU A 236 20.91 7.10 9.23
C LEU A 236 20.07 8.35 8.89
N MET A 237 19.01 8.22 8.07
CA MET A 237 18.08 9.31 7.76
C MET A 237 17.37 9.86 9.00
N LEU A 238 17.11 9.02 10.01
CA LEU A 238 16.51 9.48 11.26
C LEU A 238 17.43 10.39 12.07
N LEU A 239 18.76 10.23 11.96
CA LEU A 239 19.74 11.06 12.65
C LEU A 239 19.86 12.47 12.04
N GLY A 240 19.47 12.63 10.78
CA GLY A 240 19.51 13.89 10.06
C GLY A 240 20.65 14.01 9.07
N ASP A 241 20.51 14.98 8.16
CA ASP A 241 21.41 15.17 7.03
C ASP A 241 22.81 15.60 7.50
N GLU A 242 22.89 16.49 8.50
CA GLU A 242 24.17 16.96 9.08
C GLU A 242 24.94 15.82 9.74
N SER A 243 24.24 15.00 10.54
CA SER A 243 24.84 13.83 11.19
C SER A 243 25.31 12.79 10.16
N ALA A 244 24.56 12.58 9.10
CA ALA A 244 24.92 11.65 8.03
C ALA A 244 26.16 12.15 7.25
N LEU A 245 26.25 13.44 6.96
CA LEU A 245 27.40 14.05 6.29
C LEU A 245 28.69 13.95 7.15
N THR A 246 28.58 14.15 8.46
CA THR A 246 29.73 13.97 9.37
C THR A 246 30.20 12.52 9.42
N LEU A 247 29.29 11.55 9.17
CA LEU A 247 29.61 10.13 9.03
C LEU A 247 30.03 9.74 7.60
N GLY A 248 30.22 10.72 6.71
CA GLY A 248 30.70 10.51 5.35
C GLY A 248 29.63 10.03 4.36
N THR A 249 28.35 10.14 4.68
CA THR A 249 27.26 9.67 3.82
C THR A 249 26.37 10.83 3.36
N ASP A 250 26.20 10.97 2.04
CA ASP A 250 25.26 11.92 1.44
C ASP A 250 23.91 11.23 1.21
N LEU A 251 22.89 11.63 1.98
CA LEU A 251 21.56 11.05 1.92
C LEU A 251 20.72 11.53 0.73
N HIS A 252 21.17 12.52 -0.02
CA HIS A 252 20.39 13.13 -1.10
C HIS A 252 19.99 12.12 -2.19
N ILE A 253 20.96 11.34 -2.68
CA ILE A 253 20.71 10.33 -3.73
C ILE A 253 19.81 9.21 -3.21
N TYR A 254 20.04 8.73 -1.99
CA TYR A 254 19.21 7.69 -1.37
C TYR A 254 17.75 8.15 -1.23
N ARG A 255 17.53 9.41 -0.83
CA ARG A 255 16.18 9.99 -0.72
C ARG A 255 15.45 9.99 -2.07
N GLN A 256 16.12 10.38 -3.14
CA GLN A 256 15.54 10.37 -4.49
C GLN A 256 15.17 8.96 -4.94
N ILE A 257 16.06 7.98 -4.77
CA ILE A 257 15.82 6.59 -5.13
C ILE A 257 14.65 6.03 -4.33
N TYR A 258 14.60 6.28 -3.02
CA TYR A 258 13.53 5.77 -2.17
C TYR A 258 12.18 6.37 -2.52
N LEU A 259 12.12 7.64 -2.87
CA LEU A 259 10.90 8.28 -3.35
C LEU A 259 10.43 7.67 -4.67
N LEU A 260 11.33 7.43 -5.62
CA LEU A 260 10.98 6.83 -6.92
C LEU A 260 10.49 5.38 -6.74
N VAL A 261 11.17 4.56 -5.95
CA VAL A 261 10.76 3.17 -5.70
C VAL A 261 9.42 3.13 -4.96
N SER A 262 9.23 4.00 -3.96
CA SER A 262 7.94 4.10 -3.26
C SER A 262 6.81 4.54 -4.18
N SER A 263 7.06 5.52 -5.07
CA SER A 263 6.05 5.97 -6.03
C SER A 263 5.68 4.89 -7.06
N LEU A 264 6.64 4.05 -7.42
CA LEU A 264 6.39 2.90 -8.28
C LEU A 264 5.44 1.91 -7.60
N ILE A 265 5.71 1.55 -6.32
CA ILE A 265 4.83 0.67 -5.54
C ILE A 265 3.43 1.28 -5.43
N VAL A 266 3.34 2.54 -4.98
CA VAL A 266 2.05 3.23 -4.81
C VAL A 266 1.31 3.35 -6.13
N GLY A 267 2.01 3.62 -7.22
CA GLY A 267 1.43 3.65 -8.57
C GLY A 267 0.81 2.29 -8.97
N PHE A 268 1.50 1.18 -8.74
CA PHE A 268 0.95 -0.16 -8.99
C PHE A 268 -0.22 -0.51 -8.07
N VAL A 269 -0.17 -0.08 -6.80
CA VAL A 269 -1.31 -0.24 -5.88
C VAL A 269 -2.54 0.49 -6.41
N VAL A 270 -2.36 1.74 -6.81
CA VAL A 270 -3.45 2.57 -7.35
C VAL A 270 -3.99 2.00 -8.67
N TYR A 271 -3.09 1.50 -9.52
CA TYR A 271 -3.45 0.82 -10.76
C TYR A 271 -4.39 -0.38 -10.51
N ALA A 272 -4.09 -1.19 -9.50
CA ALA A 272 -4.80 -2.44 -9.25
C ALA A 272 -6.01 -2.31 -8.31
N ALA A 273 -5.98 -1.35 -7.38
CA ALA A 273 -6.93 -1.29 -6.27
C ALA A 273 -7.63 0.07 -6.12
N GLY A 274 -7.24 1.08 -6.91
CA GLY A 274 -7.67 2.46 -6.66
C GLY A 274 -7.02 3.03 -5.39
N MET A 275 -7.69 3.98 -4.75
CA MET A 275 -7.13 4.67 -3.59
C MET A 275 -7.38 3.90 -2.29
N VAL A 276 -6.31 3.53 -1.59
CA VAL A 276 -6.38 2.86 -0.27
C VAL A 276 -5.53 3.66 0.72
N GLY A 277 -6.16 4.52 1.50
CA GLY A 277 -5.49 5.39 2.47
C GLY A 277 -5.24 4.73 3.83
N PHE A 278 -4.59 5.46 4.74
CA PHE A 278 -4.35 5.14 6.16
C PHE A 278 -3.46 3.94 6.48
N VAL A 279 -3.34 2.93 5.63
CA VAL A 279 -2.54 1.73 5.89
C VAL A 279 -1.07 2.09 6.11
N GLY A 280 -0.52 2.90 5.19
CA GLY A 280 0.87 3.36 5.28
C GLY A 280 1.14 4.36 6.40
N LEU A 281 0.11 4.91 7.01
CA LEU A 281 0.21 5.80 8.17
C LEU A 281 0.12 5.01 9.48
N VAL A 282 -0.96 4.24 9.64
CA VAL A 282 -1.31 3.60 10.90
C VAL A 282 -0.41 2.39 11.21
N VAL A 283 -0.21 1.51 10.22
CA VAL A 283 0.56 0.27 10.44
C VAL A 283 2.00 0.55 10.88
N PRO A 284 2.80 1.37 10.15
CA PRO A 284 4.15 1.68 10.59
C PRO A 284 4.21 2.34 11.96
N HIS A 285 3.23 3.21 12.27
CA HIS A 285 3.18 3.90 13.54
C HIS A 285 2.96 2.93 14.70
N VAL A 286 1.96 2.03 14.59
CA VAL A 286 1.69 0.99 15.60
C VAL A 286 2.89 0.05 15.76
N ILE A 287 3.46 -0.41 14.65
CA ILE A 287 4.59 -1.35 14.70
C ILE A 287 5.84 -0.71 15.30
N ARG A 288 6.10 0.57 15.02
CA ARG A 288 7.22 1.30 15.65
C ARG A 288 7.08 1.34 17.18
N MET A 289 5.86 1.40 17.70
CA MET A 289 5.62 1.35 19.15
C MET A 289 5.94 -0.03 19.75
N LEU A 290 5.85 -1.09 18.96
CA LEU A 290 6.07 -2.47 19.42
C LEU A 290 7.52 -2.93 19.24
N VAL A 291 8.14 -2.65 18.09
CA VAL A 291 9.48 -3.17 17.74
C VAL A 291 10.57 -2.08 17.72
N GLY A 292 10.20 -0.81 17.95
CA GLY A 292 11.13 0.32 17.93
C GLY A 292 11.35 0.90 16.54
N THR A 293 12.38 1.76 16.43
CA THR A 293 12.68 2.56 15.22
C THR A 293 13.66 1.88 14.28
N ASP A 294 14.25 0.76 14.63
CA ASP A 294 15.22 0.05 13.78
C ASP A 294 14.53 -0.53 12.54
N HIS A 295 14.85 0.01 11.37
CA HIS A 295 14.26 -0.38 10.09
C HIS A 295 14.50 -1.84 9.72
N LYS A 296 15.57 -2.46 10.25
CA LYS A 296 15.84 -3.89 10.03
C LYS A 296 14.70 -4.78 10.56
N LYS A 297 14.05 -4.36 11.66
CA LYS A 297 12.91 -5.03 12.27
C LYS A 297 11.58 -4.43 11.81
N LEU A 298 11.54 -3.10 11.70
CA LEU A 298 10.33 -2.34 11.40
C LEU A 298 9.76 -2.69 10.03
N ILE A 299 10.60 -2.84 8.99
CA ILE A 299 10.17 -3.10 7.61
C ILE A 299 9.44 -4.45 7.50
N PRO A 300 10.05 -5.62 7.86
CA PRO A 300 9.37 -6.90 7.67
C PRO A 300 8.15 -7.06 8.58
N VAL A 301 8.17 -6.55 9.81
CA VAL A 301 7.00 -6.61 10.69
C VAL A 301 5.87 -5.73 10.15
N SER A 302 6.16 -4.53 9.65
CA SER A 302 5.16 -3.66 9.02
C SER A 302 4.60 -4.28 7.75
N ALA A 303 5.42 -4.91 6.92
CA ALA A 303 4.99 -5.60 5.71
C ALA A 303 3.98 -6.71 6.02
N LEU A 304 4.32 -7.61 6.94
CA LEU A 304 3.44 -8.71 7.34
C LEU A 304 2.16 -8.21 8.02
N THR A 305 2.28 -7.22 8.91
CA THR A 305 1.10 -6.64 9.58
C THR A 305 0.16 -5.96 8.59
N GLY A 306 0.70 -5.22 7.62
CA GLY A 306 -0.11 -4.58 6.58
C GLY A 306 -0.84 -5.61 5.72
N ALA A 307 -0.17 -6.71 5.35
CA ALA A 307 -0.79 -7.82 4.63
C ALA A 307 -1.95 -8.45 5.41
N VAL A 308 -1.72 -8.80 6.70
CA VAL A 308 -2.76 -9.35 7.58
C VAL A 308 -3.93 -8.37 7.73
N PHE A 309 -3.63 -7.10 7.98
CA PHE A 309 -4.63 -6.07 8.19
C PHE A 309 -5.57 -5.91 6.99
N LEU A 310 -5.04 -5.83 5.76
CA LEU A 310 -5.89 -5.67 4.58
C LEU A 310 -6.62 -6.96 4.19
N VAL A 311 -6.06 -8.13 4.42
CA VAL A 311 -6.75 -9.41 4.20
C VAL A 311 -7.97 -9.53 5.13
N ILE A 312 -7.81 -9.20 6.41
CA ILE A 312 -8.91 -9.20 7.38
C ILE A 312 -9.94 -8.11 7.02
N ALA A 313 -9.49 -6.91 6.69
CA ALA A 313 -10.37 -5.81 6.30
C ALA A 313 -11.20 -6.13 5.05
N ASP A 314 -10.60 -6.74 4.02
CA ASP A 314 -11.34 -7.18 2.84
C ASP A 314 -12.38 -8.26 3.16
N GLY A 315 -12.02 -9.22 4.02
CA GLY A 315 -12.98 -10.20 4.51
C GLY A 315 -14.19 -9.55 5.21
N LEU A 316 -13.93 -8.57 6.08
CA LEU A 316 -14.98 -7.81 6.77
C LEU A 316 -15.84 -7.00 5.79
N CYS A 317 -15.27 -6.35 4.80
CA CYS A 317 -16.00 -5.58 3.78
C CYS A 317 -17.08 -6.40 3.07
N ARG A 318 -16.89 -7.72 2.96
CA ARG A 318 -17.82 -8.64 2.30
C ARG A 318 -18.97 -9.14 3.18
N VAL A 319 -18.93 -8.88 4.49
CA VAL A 319 -19.93 -9.43 5.45
C VAL A 319 -20.59 -8.37 6.32
N ILE A 320 -20.01 -7.16 6.45
CA ILE A 320 -20.56 -6.09 7.31
C ILE A 320 -21.95 -5.67 6.83
N ILE A 321 -22.14 -5.50 5.51
CA ILE A 321 -23.42 -5.11 4.93
C ILE A 321 -24.00 -6.30 4.18
N PRO A 322 -25.21 -6.79 4.54
CA PRO A 322 -25.84 -7.89 3.83
C PRO A 322 -26.07 -7.54 2.35
N ARG A 323 -25.71 -8.45 1.44
CA ARG A 323 -25.92 -8.36 -0.02
C ARG A 323 -25.20 -7.21 -0.74
N THR A 324 -24.29 -6.52 -0.05
CA THR A 324 -23.50 -5.41 -0.63
C THR A 324 -22.08 -5.50 -0.12
N GLU A 325 -21.12 -5.18 -0.95
CA GLU A 325 -19.72 -5.08 -0.55
C GLU A 325 -19.39 -3.63 -0.17
N LEU A 326 -18.79 -3.44 1.00
CA LEU A 326 -18.29 -2.14 1.42
C LEU A 326 -16.95 -1.87 0.71
N PRO A 327 -16.74 -0.72 0.06
CA PRO A 327 -15.43 -0.34 -0.46
C PRO A 327 -14.38 -0.31 0.65
N ILE A 328 -13.19 -0.86 0.34
CA ILE A 328 -12.13 -1.06 1.33
C ILE A 328 -11.68 0.26 1.96
N GLY A 329 -11.58 1.34 1.18
CA GLY A 329 -11.15 2.65 1.67
C GLY A 329 -12.09 3.25 2.72
N ILE A 330 -13.40 2.95 2.66
CA ILE A 330 -14.37 3.38 3.67
C ILE A 330 -14.06 2.70 5.00
N LEU A 331 -13.93 1.37 5.01
CA LEU A 331 -13.64 0.61 6.24
C LEU A 331 -12.33 1.05 6.87
N ILE A 332 -11.28 1.15 6.05
CA ILE A 332 -9.94 1.55 6.53
C ILE A 332 -9.96 2.98 7.07
N SER A 333 -10.68 3.91 6.44
CA SER A 333 -10.80 5.29 6.93
C SER A 333 -11.57 5.38 8.23
N LEU A 334 -12.66 4.61 8.37
CA LEU A 334 -13.47 4.57 9.59
C LEU A 334 -12.68 4.00 10.79
N ILE A 335 -11.77 3.08 10.57
CA ILE A 335 -10.89 2.54 11.61
C ILE A 335 -9.63 3.39 11.78
N GLY A 336 -9.01 3.77 10.68
CA GLY A 336 -7.70 4.42 10.64
C GLY A 336 -7.74 5.84 11.19
N ALA A 337 -8.74 6.65 10.84
CA ALA A 337 -8.80 8.04 11.29
C ALA A 337 -9.00 8.15 12.82
N PRO A 338 -9.93 7.44 13.48
CA PRO A 338 -10.04 7.45 14.94
C PRO A 338 -8.80 6.88 15.64
N CYS A 339 -8.24 5.79 15.09
CA CYS A 339 -7.01 5.21 15.61
C CYS A 339 -5.87 6.22 15.57
N PHE A 340 -5.72 6.92 14.47
CA PHE A 340 -4.71 7.95 14.29
C PHE A 340 -4.89 9.12 15.28
N VAL A 341 -6.12 9.64 15.44
CA VAL A 341 -6.42 10.70 16.41
C VAL A 341 -6.10 10.25 17.84
N TYR A 342 -6.47 9.02 18.20
CA TYR A 342 -6.15 8.45 19.51
C TYR A 342 -4.64 8.36 19.73
N LEU A 343 -3.89 7.87 18.76
CA LEU A 343 -2.44 7.78 18.84
C LEU A 343 -1.79 9.18 18.95
N MET A 344 -2.34 10.16 18.23
CA MET A 344 -1.87 11.54 18.27
C MET A 344 -2.05 12.18 19.67
N ILE A 345 -3.14 11.89 20.35
CA ILE A 345 -3.41 12.47 21.68
C ILE A 345 -2.52 11.82 22.77
N LYS A 346 -2.23 10.51 22.64
CA LYS A 346 -1.60 9.74 23.73
C LYS A 346 -0.09 9.84 23.81
N LYS A 347 0.62 10.30 22.75
CA LYS A 347 2.09 10.36 22.74
C LYS A 347 2.63 11.65 22.14
N THR A 348 3.69 12.17 22.79
CA THR A 348 4.51 13.25 22.26
C THR A 348 5.28 12.76 21.04
N TYR A 349 5.13 13.44 19.92
CA TYR A 349 5.69 13.04 18.64
C TYR A 349 7.17 13.41 18.52
N GLY A 350 8.04 12.41 18.39
CA GLY A 350 9.45 12.56 18.06
C GLY A 350 10.06 11.22 17.68
N PHE A 351 11.07 11.24 16.80
CA PHE A 351 11.91 10.07 16.53
C PHE A 351 12.93 9.80 17.63
N GLY A 352 13.07 10.69 18.62
CA GLY A 352 13.91 10.56 19.78
C GLY A 352 13.04 10.36 21.02
N GLY A 353 13.17 9.20 21.62
CA GLY A 353 12.48 8.92 22.87
C GLY A 353 12.98 9.79 24.02
N ASN A 354 12.09 10.15 24.87
CA ASN A 354 12.22 10.14 26.34
C ASN A 354 11.04 9.36 26.86
#